data_49286f91fc37988c40ae79a3a09604c4
#
_entry.id   49286f91fc37988c40ae79a3a09604c4
#
_cell.length_a   1.000
_cell.length_b   1.000
_cell.length_c   1.000
_cell.angle_alpha   90.00
_cell.angle_beta   90.00
_cell.angle_gamma   90.00
#
_symmetry.space_group_name_H-M   'P 1'
#
loop_
_entity.id
_entity.type
_entity.pdbx_description
1 polymer ?
#
loop_
_entity_poly.entity_id
_entity_poly.type
_entity_poly.pdbx_seq_one_letter_code
_entity_poly.pdbx_strand_id
1 'polypeptide(L)'
;MLNIQDINYGNENLDNIVFLDIDGVLNDMTSHCNYEFNKEAIAILNDLYKKYNIKIVISSSWREAYTFQFLQKLFNDNKLIAPIIDKTNVFFKDSIETNTMSLEEIENLKDDISNIYSRDYEILDWLKRFKPKHFLILDDFKMSNPLLFKHQIVTKYWSYNQNDLALNKNQIDLCEYILELEEVKW
;
A
#
# COMPACT_ATOMS: atom_id res chain seq x y z
N MET A 1 21.76 5.34 15.46
CA MET A 1 20.32 5.10 15.38
C MET A 1 19.67 6.41 14.99
N LEU A 2 19.31 6.60 13.74
CA LEU A 2 18.54 7.78 13.31
C LEU A 2 17.07 7.48 13.68
N ASN A 3 16.54 8.31 14.58
CA ASN A 3 15.13 8.28 14.95
C ASN A 3 14.29 8.59 13.72
N ILE A 4 13.50 7.64 13.26
CA ILE A 4 12.56 7.76 12.12
C ILE A 4 11.36 8.66 12.48
N GLN A 5 11.37 9.34 13.62
CA GLN A 5 10.24 10.10 14.16
C GLN A 5 10.02 11.50 13.57
N ASP A 6 10.89 11.98 12.67
CA ASP A 6 10.80 13.37 12.21
C ASP A 6 10.82 13.52 10.66
N ILE A 7 10.09 12.68 9.94
CA ILE A 7 9.67 13.10 8.60
C ILE A 7 8.50 14.06 8.82
N ASN A 8 8.85 15.34 8.99
CA ASN A 8 7.87 16.41 9.07
C ASN A 8 7.27 16.62 7.66
N TYR A 9 6.14 15.99 7.38
CA TYR A 9 5.34 16.26 6.18
C TYR A 9 4.70 17.65 6.22
N GLY A 10 5.34 18.63 6.87
CA GLY A 10 4.85 19.98 7.09
C GLY A 10 4.20 20.56 5.85
N ASN A 11 2.88 20.68 5.85
CA ASN A 11 2.01 21.23 4.80
C ASN A 11 1.82 20.38 3.54
N GLU A 12 2.24 19.14 3.45
CA GLU A 12 1.87 18.30 2.33
C GLU A 12 0.40 17.87 2.44
N ASN A 13 -0.35 18.08 1.36
CA ASN A 13 -1.73 17.60 1.27
C ASN A 13 -1.71 16.07 1.17
N LEU A 14 -2.11 15.38 2.26
CA LEU A 14 -2.24 13.93 2.34
C LEU A 14 -3.67 13.44 2.04
N ASP A 15 -4.45 14.20 1.28
CA ASP A 15 -5.86 13.88 1.08
C ASP A 15 -6.10 12.53 0.41
N ASN A 16 -5.33 12.19 -0.63
CA ASN A 16 -5.52 10.97 -1.41
C ASN A 16 -4.27 10.08 -1.37
N ILE A 17 -4.34 8.97 -0.66
CA ILE A 17 -3.21 8.05 -0.47
C ILE A 17 -3.47 6.73 -1.20
N VAL A 18 -2.44 6.21 -1.86
CA VAL A 18 -2.44 4.85 -2.42
C VAL A 18 -1.39 4.02 -1.68
N PHE A 19 -1.84 3.01 -0.94
CA PHE A 19 -0.96 1.96 -0.44
C PHE A 19 -0.69 0.99 -1.57
N LEU A 20 0.58 0.81 -1.89
CA LEU A 20 0.99 0.11 -3.10
C LEU A 20 1.87 -1.10 -2.77
N ASP A 21 1.40 -2.29 -3.14
CA ASP A 21 2.27 -3.44 -3.29
C ASP A 21 2.94 -3.43 -4.67
N ILE A 22 4.01 -4.19 -4.83
CA ILE A 22 4.78 -4.28 -6.06
C ILE A 22 4.48 -5.60 -6.78
N ASP A 23 4.72 -6.72 -6.10
CA ASP A 23 4.48 -8.03 -6.67
C ASP A 23 2.97 -8.29 -6.79
N GLY A 24 2.54 -8.72 -7.97
CA GLY A 24 1.12 -8.90 -8.25
C GLY A 24 0.34 -7.62 -8.57
N VAL A 25 0.93 -6.44 -8.41
CA VAL A 25 0.33 -5.14 -8.76
C VAL A 25 1.03 -4.47 -9.92
N LEU A 26 2.34 -4.29 -9.83
CA LEU A 26 3.16 -3.66 -10.85
C LEU A 26 3.91 -4.66 -11.72
N ASN A 27 4.05 -5.86 -11.25
CA ASN A 27 4.62 -6.99 -11.98
C ASN A 27 3.76 -8.23 -11.71
N ASP A 28 3.89 -9.20 -12.56
CA ASP A 28 3.28 -10.51 -12.47
C ASP A 28 4.36 -11.60 -12.47
N MET A 29 3.95 -12.86 -12.36
CA MET A 29 4.87 -14.00 -12.32
C MET A 29 5.79 -14.10 -13.56
N THR A 30 5.51 -13.38 -14.64
CA THR A 30 6.30 -13.41 -15.87
C THR A 30 7.37 -12.32 -15.92
N SER A 31 7.22 -11.26 -15.14
CA SER A 31 8.01 -10.02 -15.21
C SER A 31 8.83 -9.68 -13.96
N HIS A 32 8.65 -10.41 -12.85
CA HIS A 32 9.18 -10.04 -11.52
C HIS A 32 10.72 -10.00 -11.40
N CYS A 33 11.46 -10.56 -12.37
CA CYS A 33 12.92 -10.69 -12.24
C CYS A 33 13.74 -9.48 -12.73
N ASN A 34 13.14 -8.50 -13.39
CA ASN A 34 13.88 -7.51 -14.19
C ASN A 34 13.83 -6.08 -13.68
N TYR A 35 13.22 -5.79 -12.54
CA TYR A 35 12.95 -4.40 -12.08
C TYR A 35 12.18 -3.55 -13.11
N GLU A 36 11.57 -4.18 -14.11
CA GLU A 36 10.70 -3.53 -15.09
C GLU A 36 9.25 -3.75 -14.70
N PHE A 37 8.57 -2.66 -14.43
CA PHE A 37 7.15 -2.70 -14.06
C PHE A 37 6.25 -2.74 -15.29
N ASN A 38 5.07 -3.31 -15.11
CA ASN A 38 4.03 -3.32 -16.14
C ASN A 38 3.68 -1.88 -16.54
N LYS A 39 3.84 -1.57 -17.83
CA LYS A 39 3.63 -0.21 -18.36
C LYS A 39 2.17 0.25 -18.23
N GLU A 40 1.21 -0.68 -18.32
CA GLU A 40 -0.20 -0.37 -18.14
C GLU A 40 -0.48 0.02 -16.67
N ALA A 41 0.03 -0.73 -15.71
CA ALA A 41 -0.09 -0.41 -14.29
C ALA A 41 0.51 0.97 -13.95
N ILE A 42 1.70 1.26 -14.46
CA ILE A 42 2.33 2.59 -14.29
C ILE A 42 1.49 3.69 -14.95
N ALA A 43 0.94 3.46 -16.14
CA ALA A 43 0.09 4.45 -16.81
C ALA A 43 -1.18 4.74 -15.98
N ILE A 44 -1.82 3.71 -15.43
CA ILE A 44 -2.98 3.84 -14.56
C ILE A 44 -2.65 4.70 -13.31
N LEU A 45 -1.56 4.39 -12.62
CA LEU A 45 -1.13 5.19 -11.45
C LEU A 45 -0.84 6.65 -11.83
N ASN A 46 -0.24 6.88 -12.99
CA ASN A 46 0.03 8.23 -13.49
C ASN A 46 -1.27 8.99 -13.83
N ASP A 47 -2.28 8.31 -14.37
CA ASP A 47 -3.56 8.94 -14.67
C ASP A 47 -4.38 9.20 -13.39
N LEU A 48 -4.34 8.29 -12.40
CA LEU A 48 -4.89 8.55 -11.07
C LEU A 48 -4.19 9.75 -10.39
N TYR A 49 -2.88 9.87 -10.54
CA TYR A 49 -2.16 11.04 -10.02
C TYR A 49 -2.62 12.34 -10.68
N LYS A 50 -2.74 12.38 -12.01
CA LYS A 50 -3.21 13.57 -12.73
C LYS A 50 -4.63 13.99 -12.33
N LYS A 51 -5.51 13.01 -12.09
CA LYS A 51 -6.91 13.25 -11.79
C LYS A 51 -7.16 13.57 -10.32
N TYR A 52 -6.52 12.83 -9.40
CA TYR A 52 -6.80 12.87 -7.96
C TYR A 52 -5.65 13.40 -7.11
N ASN A 53 -4.50 13.72 -7.71
CA ASN A 53 -3.28 14.11 -6.99
C ASN A 53 -2.90 13.11 -5.89
N ILE A 54 -2.96 11.82 -6.22
CA ILE A 54 -2.61 10.74 -5.29
C ILE A 54 -1.15 10.83 -4.87
N LYS A 55 -0.86 10.31 -3.67
CA LYS A 55 0.51 10.08 -3.18
C LYS A 55 0.64 8.62 -2.80
N ILE A 56 1.80 8.06 -3.02
CA ILE A 56 2.05 6.63 -2.85
C ILE A 56 2.80 6.38 -1.55
N VAL A 57 2.29 5.41 -0.78
CA VAL A 57 2.93 4.79 0.37
C VAL A 57 3.20 3.33 0.02
N ILE A 58 4.46 2.93 0.04
CA ILE A 58 4.85 1.56 -0.29
C ILE A 58 4.50 0.63 0.86
N SER A 59 3.62 -0.35 0.61
CA SER A 59 3.26 -1.41 1.55
C SER A 59 3.85 -2.78 1.19
N SER A 60 4.62 -2.87 0.13
CA SER A 60 5.28 -4.07 -0.37
C SER A 60 6.38 -4.59 0.56
N SER A 61 6.60 -5.90 0.59
CA SER A 61 7.77 -6.54 1.23
C SER A 61 9.11 -6.04 0.68
N TRP A 62 9.14 -5.47 -0.51
CA TRP A 62 10.35 -4.86 -1.09
C TRP A 62 10.94 -3.75 -0.19
N ARG A 63 10.13 -3.09 0.67
CA ARG A 63 10.59 -2.10 1.63
C ARG A 63 11.54 -2.65 2.71
N GLU A 64 11.56 -3.97 2.89
CA GLU A 64 12.45 -4.68 3.81
C GLU A 64 13.81 -4.97 3.16
N ALA A 65 13.80 -5.30 1.87
CA ALA A 65 14.99 -5.66 1.11
C ALA A 65 15.75 -4.44 0.56
N TYR A 66 15.04 -3.33 0.30
CA TYR A 66 15.60 -2.18 -0.39
C TYR A 66 15.45 -0.88 0.40
N THR A 67 16.42 0.03 0.23
CA THR A 67 16.33 1.38 0.82
C THR A 67 15.22 2.18 0.15
N PHE A 68 14.65 3.16 0.88
CA PHE A 68 13.60 4.02 0.34
C PHE A 68 14.08 4.79 -0.91
N GLN A 69 15.32 5.29 -0.89
CA GLN A 69 15.93 5.98 -2.03
C GLN A 69 16.07 5.07 -3.27
N PHE A 70 16.43 3.79 -3.06
CA PHE A 70 16.47 2.84 -4.16
C PHE A 70 15.09 2.64 -4.77
N LEU A 71 14.05 2.45 -3.94
CA LEU A 71 12.68 2.30 -4.41
C LEU A 71 12.21 3.53 -5.17
N GLN A 72 12.42 4.74 -4.65
CA GLN A 72 12.08 5.98 -5.35
C GLN A 72 12.77 6.06 -6.73
N LYS A 73 14.06 5.73 -6.78
CA LYS A 73 14.80 5.69 -8.06
C LYS A 73 14.21 4.67 -9.02
N LEU A 74 13.91 3.46 -8.55
CA LEU A 74 13.35 2.38 -9.35
C LEU A 74 12.01 2.78 -9.99
N PHE A 75 11.13 3.40 -9.21
CA PHE A 75 9.85 3.89 -9.72
C PHE A 75 10.02 5.02 -10.75
N ASN A 76 10.95 5.93 -10.53
CA ASN A 76 11.28 6.98 -11.50
C ASN A 76 11.83 6.39 -12.81
N ASP A 77 12.71 5.39 -12.73
CA ASP A 77 13.24 4.70 -13.90
C ASP A 77 12.11 4.03 -14.71
N ASN A 78 11.08 3.53 -14.03
CA ASN A 78 9.85 2.98 -14.60
C ASN A 78 8.80 4.04 -15.01
N LYS A 79 9.15 5.35 -14.98
CA LYS A 79 8.30 6.47 -15.44
C LYS A 79 7.05 6.72 -14.58
N LEU A 80 7.05 6.32 -13.33
CA LEU A 80 6.03 6.77 -12.39
C LEU A 80 6.25 8.27 -12.10
N ILE A 81 5.17 9.06 -12.22
CA ILE A 81 5.19 10.49 -11.89
C ILE A 81 4.49 10.81 -10.56
N ALA A 82 3.65 9.91 -10.07
CA ALA A 82 3.05 10.04 -8.75
C ALA A 82 4.14 10.02 -7.66
N PRO A 83 4.14 10.95 -6.69
CA PRO A 83 5.17 11.00 -5.67
C PRO A 83 5.05 9.81 -4.71
N ILE A 84 6.17 9.16 -4.45
CA ILE A 84 6.31 8.18 -3.38
C ILE A 84 6.78 8.95 -2.14
N ILE A 85 5.89 9.06 -1.17
CA ILE A 85 6.13 9.89 0.01
C ILE A 85 6.61 9.11 1.22
N ASP A 86 6.22 7.84 1.34
CA ASP A 86 6.53 7.03 2.52
C ASP A 86 6.49 5.53 2.21
N LYS A 87 6.80 4.74 3.21
CA LYS A 87 6.57 3.29 3.27
C LYS A 87 5.98 2.93 4.63
N THR A 88 5.15 1.88 4.69
CA THR A 88 4.63 1.37 5.95
C THR A 88 5.76 0.83 6.83
N ASN A 89 5.59 0.87 8.15
CA ASN A 89 6.47 0.18 9.07
C ASN A 89 6.40 -1.33 8.85
N VAL A 90 7.46 -2.03 9.24
CA VAL A 90 7.46 -3.50 9.29
C VAL A 90 7.18 -3.93 10.72
N PHE A 91 6.11 -4.69 10.92
CA PHE A 91 5.82 -5.27 12.22
C PHE A 91 6.14 -6.77 12.17
N PHE A 92 7.16 -7.18 12.90
CA PHE A 92 7.42 -8.59 13.14
C PHE A 92 6.48 -9.10 14.23
N LYS A 93 5.99 -10.33 14.09
CA LYS A 93 5.11 -10.99 15.07
C LYS A 93 5.65 -10.89 16.52
N ASP A 94 6.97 -10.91 16.66
CA ASP A 94 7.67 -10.80 17.95
C ASP A 94 7.74 -9.36 18.51
N SER A 95 7.52 -8.33 17.69
CA SER A 95 7.56 -6.94 18.12
C SER A 95 6.20 -6.42 18.62
N ILE A 96 5.12 -7.13 18.35
CA ILE A 96 3.79 -6.82 18.89
C ILE A 96 3.74 -7.10 20.39
N GLU A 97 4.60 -8.00 20.90
CA GLU A 97 4.57 -8.42 22.30
C GLU A 97 5.11 -7.41 23.32
N THR A 98 5.70 -6.29 22.91
CA THR A 98 6.52 -5.57 23.88
C THR A 98 6.23 -4.08 24.13
N ASN A 99 5.44 -3.32 23.34
CA ASN A 99 5.58 -1.86 23.56
C ASN A 99 4.36 -0.95 23.63
N THR A 100 3.12 -1.35 23.31
CA THR A 100 2.01 -0.38 23.32
C THR A 100 0.62 -0.90 23.68
N MET A 101 0.43 -2.19 23.89
CA MET A 101 -0.89 -2.77 24.21
C MET A 101 -0.91 -3.32 25.63
N SER A 102 -2.04 -3.19 26.32
CA SER A 102 -2.25 -3.86 27.60
C SER A 102 -2.28 -5.38 27.41
N LEU A 103 -1.94 -6.15 28.44
CA LEU A 103 -2.00 -7.63 28.41
C LEU A 103 -3.39 -8.15 28.02
N GLU A 104 -4.45 -7.43 28.37
CA GLU A 104 -5.84 -7.76 28.05
C GLU A 104 -6.15 -7.53 26.56
N GLU A 105 -5.60 -6.49 25.95
CA GLU A 105 -5.70 -6.25 24.51
C GLU A 105 -4.92 -7.31 23.70
N ILE A 106 -3.76 -7.74 24.20
CA ILE A 106 -2.95 -8.80 23.61
C ILE A 106 -3.64 -10.15 23.74
N GLU A 107 -4.28 -10.45 24.87
CA GLU A 107 -4.98 -11.71 25.09
C GLU A 107 -6.24 -11.85 24.25
N ASN A 108 -6.99 -10.75 24.07
CA ASN A 108 -8.15 -10.69 23.18
C ASN A 108 -7.77 -10.78 21.69
N LEU A 109 -6.52 -10.43 21.33
CA LEU A 109 -5.99 -10.52 19.98
C LEU A 109 -5.34 -11.88 19.66
N LYS A 110 -4.97 -12.68 20.66
CA LYS A 110 -4.23 -13.94 20.45
C LYS A 110 -4.94 -14.93 19.54
N ASP A 111 -6.26 -14.98 19.57
CA ASP A 111 -7.06 -15.84 18.70
C ASP A 111 -7.23 -15.24 17.28
N ASP A 112 -7.18 -13.92 17.16
CA ASP A 112 -7.28 -13.20 15.87
C ASP A 112 -5.91 -12.99 15.18
N ILE A 113 -4.82 -12.84 15.95
CA ILE A 113 -3.46 -12.54 15.42
C ILE A 113 -2.92 -13.67 14.54
N SER A 114 -3.34 -14.92 14.74
CA SER A 114 -2.92 -16.03 13.88
C SER A 114 -3.43 -15.90 12.43
N ASN A 115 -4.47 -15.07 12.22
CA ASN A 115 -5.15 -14.84 10.94
C ASN A 115 -5.01 -13.41 10.41
N ILE A 116 -4.44 -12.47 11.19
CA ILE A 116 -4.25 -11.10 10.73
C ILE A 116 -2.86 -11.01 10.11
N TYR A 117 -2.83 -10.77 8.82
CA TYR A 117 -1.59 -10.47 8.11
C TYR A 117 -0.97 -9.21 8.67
N SER A 118 0.34 -9.22 8.83
CA SER A 118 1.11 -8.06 9.28
C SER A 118 0.79 -6.79 8.47
N ARG A 119 0.44 -6.94 7.20
CA ARG A 119 0.11 -5.85 6.28
C ARG A 119 -1.11 -5.03 6.69
N ASP A 120 -2.17 -5.65 7.21
CA ASP A 120 -3.33 -4.94 7.74
C ASP A 120 -2.91 -3.96 8.85
N TYR A 121 -2.09 -4.44 9.79
CA TYR A 121 -1.57 -3.61 10.89
C TYR A 121 -0.67 -2.49 10.42
N GLU A 122 0.17 -2.77 9.45
CA GLU A 122 1.13 -1.81 8.91
C GLU A 122 0.40 -0.64 8.25
N ILE A 123 -0.65 -0.93 7.49
CA ILE A 123 -1.50 0.07 6.86
C ILE A 123 -2.33 0.81 7.92
N LEU A 124 -2.95 0.09 8.86
CA LEU A 124 -3.73 0.71 9.94
C LEU A 124 -2.89 1.62 10.84
N ASP A 125 -1.65 1.24 11.16
CA ASP A 125 -0.72 2.10 11.91
C ASP A 125 -0.44 3.40 11.15
N TRP A 126 -0.17 3.30 9.85
CA TRP A 126 0.05 4.48 9.03
C TRP A 126 -1.20 5.37 8.97
N LEU A 127 -2.36 4.79 8.73
CA LEU A 127 -3.64 5.50 8.68
C LEU A 127 -3.99 6.21 10.00
N LYS A 128 -3.74 5.58 11.15
CA LYS A 128 -3.95 6.19 12.48
C LYS A 128 -3.08 7.42 12.71
N ARG A 129 -1.84 7.41 12.19
CA ARG A 129 -0.90 8.52 12.35
C ARG A 129 -1.21 9.70 11.44
N PHE A 130 -1.59 9.44 10.20
CA PHE A 130 -1.65 10.47 9.16
C PHE A 130 -3.06 10.87 8.74
N LYS A 131 -4.07 10.04 8.97
CA LYS A 131 -5.50 10.31 8.79
C LYS A 131 -5.85 10.97 7.45
N PRO A 132 -5.51 10.33 6.30
CA PRO A 132 -5.87 10.86 4.99
C PRO A 132 -7.40 10.91 4.83
N LYS A 133 -7.91 11.78 3.95
CA LYS A 133 -9.35 11.84 3.66
C LYS A 133 -9.81 10.61 2.89
N HIS A 134 -9.03 10.22 1.88
CA HIS A 134 -9.31 9.07 1.03
C HIS A 134 -8.06 8.19 0.94
N PHE A 135 -8.27 6.90 0.82
CA PHE A 135 -7.17 5.99 0.52
C PHE A 135 -7.64 4.84 -0.35
N LEU A 136 -6.72 4.30 -1.13
CA LEU A 136 -6.86 3.13 -1.97
C LEU A 136 -5.74 2.16 -1.63
N ILE A 137 -6.03 0.86 -1.57
CA ILE A 137 -5.06 -0.21 -1.39
C ILE A 137 -5.01 -1.02 -2.69
N LEU A 138 -3.82 -1.14 -3.26
CA LEU A 138 -3.54 -1.99 -4.40
C LEU A 138 -2.61 -3.11 -3.94
N ASP A 139 -3.12 -4.33 -3.88
CA ASP A 139 -2.41 -5.49 -3.34
C ASP A 139 -3.00 -6.78 -3.92
N ASP A 140 -2.20 -7.79 -4.21
CA ASP A 140 -2.69 -9.10 -4.65
C ASP A 140 -3.17 -9.94 -3.46
N PHE A 141 -2.87 -9.50 -2.26
CA PHE A 141 -3.28 -10.14 -1.01
C PHE A 141 -4.54 -9.47 -0.43
N LYS A 142 -5.57 -10.27 -0.11
CA LYS A 142 -6.83 -9.76 0.43
C LYS A 142 -6.68 -9.32 1.88
N MET A 143 -6.99 -8.04 2.18
CA MET A 143 -7.05 -7.52 3.55
C MET A 143 -8.19 -8.18 4.34
N SER A 144 -7.95 -8.43 5.62
CA SER A 144 -8.95 -9.03 6.52
C SER A 144 -9.77 -7.98 7.27
N ASN A 145 -9.18 -6.81 7.54
CA ASN A 145 -9.87 -5.73 8.24
C ASN A 145 -10.98 -5.11 7.37
N PRO A 146 -12.25 -5.01 7.87
CA PRO A 146 -13.37 -4.50 7.09
C PRO A 146 -13.20 -3.06 6.56
N LEU A 147 -12.48 -2.19 7.28
CA LEU A 147 -12.18 -0.84 6.82
C LEU A 147 -11.26 -0.89 5.61
N LEU A 148 -10.18 -1.67 5.70
CA LEU A 148 -9.19 -1.78 4.61
C LEU A 148 -9.80 -2.46 3.39
N PHE A 149 -10.55 -3.53 3.59
CA PHE A 149 -11.19 -4.28 2.51
C PHE A 149 -12.11 -3.43 1.62
N LYS A 150 -12.82 -2.44 2.19
CA LYS A 150 -13.69 -1.53 1.43
C LYS A 150 -12.92 -0.59 0.50
N HIS A 151 -11.65 -0.36 0.80
CA HIS A 151 -10.78 0.54 0.06
C HIS A 151 -9.72 -0.21 -0.75
N GLN A 152 -9.89 -1.52 -0.96
CA GLN A 152 -8.93 -2.37 -1.63
C GLN A 152 -9.37 -2.82 -3.00
N ILE A 153 -8.41 -2.84 -3.92
CA ILE A 153 -8.47 -3.63 -5.14
C ILE A 153 -7.49 -4.80 -5.00
N VAL A 154 -8.04 -6.02 -5.06
CA VAL A 154 -7.23 -7.23 -5.08
C VAL A 154 -6.84 -7.52 -6.52
N THR A 155 -5.56 -7.38 -6.82
CA THR A 155 -4.99 -7.71 -8.12
C THR A 155 -4.63 -9.20 -8.20
N LYS A 156 -4.01 -9.63 -9.28
CA LYS A 156 -3.62 -11.04 -9.45
C LYS A 156 -2.16 -11.15 -9.88
N TYR A 157 -1.35 -11.76 -9.05
CA TYR A 157 0.02 -12.14 -9.41
C TYR A 157 0.05 -13.25 -10.47
N TRP A 158 -0.92 -14.18 -10.41
CA TRP A 158 -1.07 -15.28 -11.34
C TRP A 158 -2.51 -15.42 -11.84
N SER A 159 -2.69 -15.65 -13.14
CA SER A 159 -3.99 -15.98 -13.76
C SER A 159 -3.77 -16.75 -15.05
N TYR A 160 -4.72 -17.62 -15.40
CA TYR A 160 -4.79 -18.23 -16.74
C TYR A 160 -5.10 -17.20 -17.84
N ASN A 161 -5.77 -16.10 -17.50
CA ASN A 161 -6.06 -15.00 -18.38
C ASN A 161 -5.05 -13.87 -18.15
N GLN A 162 -4.15 -13.65 -19.09
CA GLN A 162 -3.12 -12.61 -18.99
C GLN A 162 -3.70 -11.19 -18.83
N ASN A 163 -4.92 -10.94 -19.33
CA ASN A 163 -5.58 -9.64 -19.19
C ASN A 163 -6.06 -9.34 -17.76
N ASP A 164 -6.02 -10.33 -16.86
CA ASP A 164 -6.41 -10.18 -15.46
C ASP A 164 -5.21 -10.00 -14.51
N LEU A 165 -3.99 -10.08 -15.05
CA LEU A 165 -2.76 -10.00 -14.25
C LEU A 165 -2.44 -8.56 -13.87
N ALA A 166 -1.83 -8.39 -12.70
CA ALA A 166 -1.40 -7.11 -12.17
C ALA A 166 -2.54 -6.06 -12.12
N LEU A 167 -2.20 -4.81 -11.93
CA LEU A 167 -3.14 -3.69 -12.09
C LEU A 167 -3.34 -3.42 -13.59
N ASN A 168 -4.58 -3.49 -14.04
CA ASN A 168 -4.93 -3.36 -15.45
C ASN A 168 -6.18 -2.48 -15.65
N LYS A 169 -6.48 -2.15 -16.90
CA LYS A 169 -7.57 -1.23 -17.27
C LYS A 169 -8.96 -1.62 -16.76
N ASN A 170 -9.22 -2.90 -16.50
CA ASN A 170 -10.54 -3.34 -16.02
C ASN A 170 -10.81 -2.89 -14.58
N GLN A 171 -9.80 -2.38 -13.88
CA GLN A 171 -9.90 -1.95 -12.49
C GLN A 171 -9.93 -0.42 -12.33
N ILE A 172 -9.78 0.34 -13.42
CA ILE A 172 -9.70 1.82 -13.37
C ILE A 172 -10.96 2.41 -12.72
N ASP A 173 -12.15 2.02 -13.21
CA ASP A 173 -13.43 2.54 -12.69
C ASP A 173 -13.59 2.26 -11.19
N LEU A 174 -13.07 1.12 -10.72
CA LEU A 174 -13.11 0.77 -9.31
C LEU A 174 -12.09 1.57 -8.49
N CYS A 175 -10.89 1.84 -9.03
CA CYS A 175 -9.92 2.75 -8.39
C CYS A 175 -10.53 4.14 -8.18
N GLU A 176 -11.14 4.69 -9.22
CA GLU A 176 -11.78 6.00 -9.19
C GLU A 176 -12.95 6.01 -8.21
N TYR A 177 -13.84 5.00 -8.26
CA TYR A 177 -14.94 4.87 -7.32
C TYR A 177 -14.47 4.87 -5.86
N ILE A 178 -13.41 4.12 -5.53
CA ILE A 178 -12.88 4.08 -4.16
C ILE A 178 -12.32 5.45 -3.73
N LEU A 179 -11.63 6.16 -4.62
CA LEU A 179 -11.08 7.48 -4.34
C LEU A 179 -12.17 8.58 -4.23
N GLU A 180 -13.37 8.31 -4.75
CA GLU A 180 -14.53 9.19 -4.68
C GLU A 180 -15.52 8.83 -3.54
N LEU A 181 -15.24 7.80 -2.75
CA LEU A 181 -16.04 7.49 -1.55
C LEU A 181 -16.04 8.66 -0.57
N GLU A 182 -17.01 8.67 0.35
CA GLU A 182 -17.04 9.66 1.43
C GLU A 182 -15.72 9.67 2.23
N GLU A 183 -15.33 10.86 2.69
CA GLU A 183 -14.13 11.01 3.54
C GLU A 183 -14.17 10.07 4.75
N VAL A 184 -13.05 9.45 5.03
CA VAL A 184 -12.93 8.54 6.19
C VAL A 184 -13.02 9.37 7.47
N LYS A 185 -13.91 8.98 8.35
CA LYS A 185 -14.07 9.60 9.69
C LYS A 185 -13.12 8.91 10.68
N TRP A 186 -12.09 9.63 11.08
CA TRP A 186 -11.04 9.16 12.01
C TRP A 186 -11.37 9.41 13.46
#